data_9d377b429c606d77208c5ab523662f97
#
_entry.id   9d377b429c606d77208c5ab523662f97
#
_cell.length_a   1.000
_cell.length_b   1.000
_cell.length_c   1.000
_cell.angle_alpha   90.00
_cell.angle_beta   90.00
_cell.angle_gamma   90.00
#
_symmetry.space_group_name_H-M   'P 1'
#
loop_
_entity.id
_entity.type
_entity.pdbx_description
1 polymer ?
#
loop_
_entity_poly.entity_id
_entity_poly.type
_entity_poly.pdbx_seq_one_letter_code
_entity_poly.pdbx_strand_id
1 'polypeptide(L)'
;MMMNKIKNIYKVGIVVFLIMCFASCVKDTTNTTYLGPDLVEFANPNYIAPINPTAKTVATTTTPKNDSMYIQLVGPQRSTGTSVTFVVDAASTAVAGTDYSLSTPSPVEIAPNTSGIKIRVVLNKVTAQKKLIINLTGGDKVTPSANFKTFTFTLNP
;
A
#
# COMPACT_ATOMS: atom_id res chain seq x y z
N MET A 1 1.11 28.05 63.84
CA MET A 1 -0.15 27.67 63.16
C MET A 1 -0.22 28.07 61.67
N MET A 2 0.60 29.02 61.20
CA MET A 2 0.61 29.50 59.79
C MET A 2 1.29 28.57 58.80
N MET A 3 2.36 27.89 59.20
CA MET A 3 3.21 27.04 58.35
C MET A 3 2.53 25.77 57.83
N ASN A 4 1.57 25.21 58.56
CA ASN A 4 0.83 24.03 58.11
C ASN A 4 -0.25 24.35 57.04
N LYS A 5 -0.78 25.56 57.06
CA LYS A 5 -1.72 26.00 56.03
C LYS A 5 -1.04 26.16 54.66
N ILE A 6 0.19 26.69 54.64
CA ILE A 6 0.99 26.88 53.41
C ILE A 6 1.36 25.52 52.79
N LYS A 7 1.78 24.54 53.58
CA LYS A 7 2.09 23.19 53.06
C LYS A 7 0.91 22.47 52.45
N ASN A 8 -0.29 22.70 52.95
CA ASN A 8 -1.51 22.10 52.39
C ASN A 8 -1.91 22.76 51.08
N ILE A 9 -1.71 24.07 50.93
CA ILE A 9 -1.99 24.81 49.67
C ILE A 9 -1.08 24.29 48.53
N TYR A 10 0.21 24.06 48.79
CA TYR A 10 1.12 23.50 47.79
C TYR A 10 0.72 22.08 47.37
N LYS A 11 0.29 21.24 48.30
CA LYS A 11 -0.17 19.88 47.99
C LYS A 11 -1.41 19.88 47.11
N VAL A 12 -2.38 20.74 47.40
CA VAL A 12 -3.60 20.88 46.57
C VAL A 12 -3.25 21.45 45.21
N GLY A 13 -2.36 22.43 45.09
CA GLY A 13 -1.91 23.00 43.82
C GLY A 13 -1.23 21.97 42.93
N ILE A 14 -0.35 21.11 43.51
CA ILE A 14 0.32 20.04 42.74
C ILE A 14 -0.69 19.00 42.22
N VAL A 15 -1.67 18.63 43.04
CA VAL A 15 -2.71 17.66 42.61
C VAL A 15 -3.57 18.22 41.50
N VAL A 16 -3.98 19.48 41.59
CA VAL A 16 -4.76 20.15 40.55
C VAL A 16 -3.95 20.29 39.26
N PHE A 17 -2.66 20.61 39.31
CA PHE A 17 -1.79 20.69 38.16
C PHE A 17 -1.59 19.33 37.48
N LEU A 18 -1.42 18.26 38.27
CA LEU A 18 -1.34 16.89 37.74
C LEU A 18 -2.64 16.46 37.03
N ILE A 19 -3.78 16.80 37.57
CA ILE A 19 -5.08 16.47 36.94
C ILE A 19 -5.26 17.23 35.62
N MET A 20 -4.80 18.49 35.53
CA MET A 20 -4.84 19.26 34.27
C MET A 20 -3.92 18.69 33.17
N CYS A 21 -2.81 18.06 33.52
CA CYS A 21 -1.89 17.44 32.57
C CYS A 21 -2.50 16.18 31.89
N PHE A 22 -3.41 15.48 32.55
CA PHE A 22 -4.09 14.31 31.95
C PHE A 22 -5.31 14.67 31.08
N ALA A 23 -5.83 15.88 31.15
CA ALA A 23 -6.96 16.33 30.34
C ALA A 23 -6.57 16.78 28.92
N SER A 24 -5.26 16.86 28.61
CA SER A 24 -4.76 17.45 27.37
C SER A 24 -4.52 16.47 26.20
N CYS A 25 -4.92 15.21 26.32
CA CYS A 25 -4.68 14.22 25.26
C CYS A 25 -5.92 13.43 24.84
N VAL A 26 -7.07 14.06 24.80
CA VAL A 26 -8.16 13.53 23.97
C VAL A 26 -8.03 14.19 22.60
N LYS A 27 -7.16 13.59 21.76
CA LYS A 27 -7.22 13.88 20.33
C LYS A 27 -8.56 13.36 19.85
N ASP A 28 -9.46 14.29 19.53
CA ASP A 28 -10.67 13.96 18.79
C ASP A 28 -10.25 13.23 17.52
N THR A 29 -10.31 11.91 17.56
CA THR A 29 -10.27 11.09 16.35
C THR A 29 -11.65 11.31 15.71
N THR A 30 -11.83 12.46 15.09
CA THR A 30 -12.87 12.60 14.09
C THR A 30 -12.61 11.47 13.09
N ASN A 31 -13.51 10.50 13.06
CA ASN A 31 -13.54 9.49 12.00
C ASN A 31 -13.65 10.24 10.68
N THR A 32 -12.52 10.59 10.08
CA THR A 32 -12.48 11.17 8.75
C THR A 32 -12.91 10.06 7.81
N THR A 33 -14.21 9.99 7.56
CA THR A 33 -14.77 9.11 6.55
C THR A 33 -14.16 9.53 5.22
N TYR A 34 -13.52 8.60 4.52
CA TYR A 34 -13.02 8.85 3.18
C TYR A 34 -14.21 9.19 2.27
N LEU A 35 -14.22 10.42 1.72
CA LEU A 35 -15.27 10.91 0.83
C LEU A 35 -14.83 10.98 -0.64
N GLY A 36 -13.63 10.50 -0.94
CA GLY A 36 -13.12 10.44 -2.31
C GLY A 36 -13.69 9.27 -3.12
N PRO A 37 -13.39 9.24 -4.43
CA PRO A 37 -13.74 8.08 -5.26
C PRO A 37 -12.94 6.85 -4.84
N ASP A 38 -13.54 5.68 -4.91
CA ASP A 38 -12.83 4.43 -4.66
C ASP A 38 -11.79 4.20 -5.76
N LEU A 39 -10.53 4.16 -5.38
CA LEU A 39 -9.41 3.98 -6.30
C LEU A 39 -8.69 2.67 -6.02
N VAL A 40 -8.02 2.16 -7.07
CA VAL A 40 -7.02 1.09 -6.95
C VAL A 40 -5.66 1.61 -7.42
N GLU A 41 -4.62 1.18 -6.74
CA GLU A 41 -3.26 1.61 -7.04
C GLU A 41 -2.25 0.52 -6.71
N PHE A 42 -1.07 0.61 -7.32
CA PHE A 42 0.07 -0.17 -6.87
C PHE A 42 0.65 0.44 -5.59
N ALA A 43 0.96 -0.41 -4.63
CA ALA A 43 1.44 -0.01 -3.32
C ALA A 43 2.59 -0.88 -2.83
N ASN A 44 3.29 -0.40 -1.83
CA ASN A 44 4.22 -1.21 -1.05
C ASN A 44 3.54 -1.62 0.27
N PRO A 45 3.24 -2.90 0.48
CA PRO A 45 2.55 -3.36 1.69
C PRO A 45 3.36 -3.15 2.98
N ASN A 46 4.67 -2.96 2.89
CA ASN A 46 5.55 -2.82 4.05
C ASN A 46 5.75 -1.37 4.51
N TYR A 47 5.18 -0.40 3.82
CA TYR A 47 5.17 1.03 4.16
C TYR A 47 6.50 1.63 4.67
N ILE A 48 7.64 1.14 4.22
CA ILE A 48 8.95 1.70 4.55
C ILE A 48 9.34 2.65 3.41
N ALA A 49 9.11 3.94 3.60
CA ALA A 49 9.62 4.97 2.68
C ALA A 49 11.17 4.95 2.68
N PRO A 50 11.84 5.19 1.54
CA PRO A 50 11.34 5.74 0.27
C PRO A 50 11.33 4.73 -0.89
N ILE A 51 10.63 3.62 -0.75
CA ILE A 51 10.56 2.62 -1.82
C ILE A 51 9.48 3.07 -2.81
N ASN A 52 9.85 3.24 -4.07
CA ASN A 52 8.88 3.53 -5.14
C ASN A 52 7.90 2.36 -5.26
N PRO A 53 6.60 2.54 -4.96
CA PRO A 53 5.62 1.46 -5.00
C PRO A 53 5.32 0.98 -6.43
N THR A 54 5.79 1.70 -7.44
CA THR A 54 5.46 1.51 -8.85
C THR A 54 6.62 1.00 -9.69
N ALA A 55 7.79 0.75 -9.09
CA ALA A 55 8.94 0.23 -9.82
C ALA A 55 9.78 -0.74 -8.97
N LYS A 56 10.36 -1.73 -9.63
CA LYS A 56 11.28 -2.68 -9.02
C LYS A 56 12.33 -3.14 -10.01
N THR A 57 13.60 -3.09 -9.61
CA THR A 57 14.70 -3.66 -10.38
C THR A 57 15.02 -5.06 -9.84
N VAL A 58 15.13 -6.03 -10.74
CA VAL A 58 15.37 -7.43 -10.40
C VAL A 58 16.53 -7.95 -11.22
N ALA A 59 17.57 -8.43 -10.54
CA ALA A 59 18.59 -9.24 -11.19
C ALA A 59 18.01 -10.64 -11.46
N THR A 60 18.07 -11.07 -12.70
CA THR A 60 17.59 -12.39 -13.13
C THR A 60 18.75 -13.36 -13.18
N THR A 61 18.50 -14.60 -12.77
CA THR A 61 19.49 -15.68 -12.73
C THR A 61 19.02 -16.86 -13.57
N THR A 62 19.80 -17.92 -13.63
CA THR A 62 19.42 -19.16 -14.34
C THR A 62 18.18 -19.83 -13.77
N THR A 63 17.90 -19.61 -12.48
CA THR A 63 16.70 -20.14 -11.81
C THR A 63 15.59 -19.10 -11.88
N PRO A 64 14.36 -19.47 -12.32
CA PRO A 64 13.22 -18.57 -12.31
C PRO A 64 12.98 -17.99 -10.92
N LYS A 65 12.74 -16.68 -10.86
CA LYS A 65 12.54 -15.95 -9.61
C LYS A 65 11.08 -15.60 -9.42
N ASN A 66 10.51 -16.06 -8.31
CA ASN A 66 9.19 -15.63 -7.89
C ASN A 66 9.26 -14.21 -7.31
N ASP A 67 8.45 -13.34 -7.83
CA ASP A 67 8.31 -11.95 -7.38
C ASP A 67 6.84 -11.54 -7.32
N SER A 68 6.57 -10.33 -6.88
CA SER A 68 5.19 -9.84 -6.77
C SER A 68 5.15 -8.32 -6.75
N MET A 69 3.99 -7.80 -7.13
CA MET A 69 3.53 -6.44 -6.90
C MET A 69 2.26 -6.50 -6.05
N TYR A 70 1.92 -5.40 -5.42
CA TYR A 70 0.75 -5.32 -4.56
C TYR A 70 -0.22 -4.26 -5.08
N ILE A 71 -1.50 -4.61 -5.16
CA ILE A 71 -2.60 -3.71 -5.48
C ILE A 71 -3.35 -3.43 -4.20
N GLN A 72 -3.61 -2.16 -3.90
CA GLN A 72 -4.45 -1.75 -2.79
C GLN A 72 -5.66 -0.96 -3.24
N LEU A 73 -6.71 -1.06 -2.44
CA LEU A 73 -7.89 -0.23 -2.50
C LEU A 73 -7.64 1.05 -1.70
N VAL A 74 -7.86 2.21 -2.30
CA VAL A 74 -7.90 3.51 -1.63
C VAL A 74 -9.38 3.87 -1.45
N GLY A 75 -9.86 3.74 -0.23
CA GLY A 75 -11.26 3.88 0.13
C GLY A 75 -11.66 2.95 1.27
N PRO A 76 -12.93 2.92 1.64
CA PRO A 76 -13.42 2.03 2.68
C PRO A 76 -13.33 0.56 2.23
N GLN A 77 -13.05 -0.32 3.17
CA GLN A 77 -13.14 -1.77 2.93
C GLN A 77 -14.58 -2.14 2.58
N ARG A 78 -14.73 -3.06 1.64
CA ARG A 78 -16.03 -3.51 1.15
C ARG A 78 -16.38 -4.86 1.76
N SER A 79 -17.66 -5.05 2.06
CA SER A 79 -18.20 -6.34 2.53
C SER A 79 -18.30 -7.39 1.41
N THR A 80 -18.15 -6.98 0.14
CA THR A 80 -18.12 -7.85 -1.03
C THR A 80 -16.75 -7.77 -1.71
N GLY A 81 -16.39 -8.78 -2.47
CA GLY A 81 -15.16 -8.76 -3.27
C GLY A 81 -15.14 -7.60 -4.26
N THR A 82 -13.95 -7.13 -4.59
CA THR A 82 -13.72 -6.05 -5.55
C THR A 82 -12.87 -6.57 -6.68
N SER A 83 -13.47 -6.71 -7.88
CA SER A 83 -12.75 -7.11 -9.09
C SER A 83 -11.86 -5.98 -9.58
N VAL A 84 -10.61 -6.29 -9.89
CA VAL A 84 -9.62 -5.36 -10.42
C VAL A 84 -8.98 -5.94 -11.67
N THR A 85 -8.95 -5.17 -12.73
CA THR A 85 -8.35 -5.55 -14.02
C THR A 85 -7.01 -4.86 -14.20
N PHE A 86 -6.05 -5.60 -14.69
CA PHE A 86 -4.74 -5.08 -15.11
C PHE A 86 -4.33 -5.70 -16.44
N VAL A 87 -3.47 -5.00 -17.16
CA VAL A 87 -2.95 -5.42 -18.47
C VAL A 87 -1.45 -5.19 -18.54
N VAL A 88 -0.77 -5.99 -19.34
CA VAL A 88 0.62 -5.73 -19.70
C VAL A 88 0.61 -4.65 -20.79
N ASP A 89 1.38 -3.58 -20.56
CA ASP A 89 1.51 -2.48 -21.50
C ASP A 89 2.27 -2.91 -22.75
N ALA A 90 1.83 -2.43 -23.92
CA ALA A 90 2.48 -2.69 -25.20
C ALA A 90 3.93 -2.17 -25.29
N ALA A 91 4.30 -1.20 -24.45
CA ALA A 91 5.67 -0.71 -24.33
C ALA A 91 6.59 -1.65 -23.52
N SER A 92 6.07 -2.76 -23.01
CA SER A 92 6.90 -3.81 -22.38
C SER A 92 7.85 -4.40 -23.41
N THR A 93 9.12 -4.55 -23.01
CA THR A 93 10.13 -5.24 -23.83
C THR A 93 10.34 -6.70 -23.38
N ALA A 94 9.82 -7.06 -22.21
CA ALA A 94 9.78 -8.44 -21.75
C ALA A 94 8.68 -9.23 -22.43
N VAL A 95 8.97 -10.48 -22.83
CA VAL A 95 8.07 -11.35 -23.58
C VAL A 95 7.45 -12.40 -22.66
N ALA A 96 6.13 -12.49 -22.69
CA ALA A 96 5.38 -13.49 -21.92
C ALA A 96 5.76 -14.92 -22.34
N GLY A 97 5.89 -15.80 -21.36
CA GLY A 97 6.34 -17.20 -21.57
C GLY A 97 7.84 -17.35 -21.72
N THR A 98 8.56 -16.31 -22.14
CA THR A 98 10.02 -16.32 -22.28
C THR A 98 10.69 -15.63 -21.10
N ASP A 99 10.41 -14.33 -20.92
CA ASP A 99 11.07 -13.51 -19.90
C ASP A 99 10.30 -13.49 -18.58
N TYR A 100 8.98 -13.70 -18.63
CA TYR A 100 8.11 -13.75 -17.45
C TYR A 100 6.85 -14.60 -17.67
N SER A 101 6.22 -14.99 -16.57
CA SER A 101 4.84 -15.48 -16.56
C SER A 101 4.07 -14.89 -15.36
N LEU A 102 2.81 -14.51 -15.59
CA LEU A 102 1.91 -14.04 -14.54
C LEU A 102 1.24 -15.25 -13.90
N SER A 103 1.56 -15.53 -12.64
CA SER A 103 0.93 -16.62 -11.88
C SER A 103 -0.46 -16.23 -11.35
N THR A 104 -0.72 -14.92 -11.27
CA THR A 104 -2.04 -14.40 -10.92
C THR A 104 -2.66 -13.80 -12.18
N PRO A 105 -3.78 -14.36 -12.68
CA PRO A 105 -4.44 -13.85 -13.89
C PRO A 105 -5.19 -12.54 -13.60
N SER A 106 -5.51 -11.80 -14.68
CA SER A 106 -6.41 -10.66 -14.66
C SER A 106 -7.76 -11.08 -15.27
N PRO A 107 -8.91 -10.67 -14.71
CA PRO A 107 -9.06 -9.86 -13.48
C PRO A 107 -8.71 -10.62 -12.22
N VAL A 108 -8.42 -9.87 -11.14
CA VAL A 108 -8.15 -10.41 -9.80
C VAL A 108 -9.15 -9.83 -8.81
N GLU A 109 -9.47 -10.57 -7.76
CA GLU A 109 -10.43 -10.13 -6.74
C GLU A 109 -9.71 -9.78 -5.44
N ILE A 110 -9.86 -8.53 -4.98
CA ILE A 110 -9.57 -8.15 -3.60
C ILE A 110 -10.69 -8.71 -2.73
N ALA A 111 -10.34 -9.59 -1.81
CA ALA A 111 -11.33 -10.32 -1.01
C ALA A 111 -12.17 -9.37 -0.12
N PRO A 112 -13.38 -9.77 0.26
CA PRO A 112 -14.21 -9.00 1.19
C PRO A 112 -13.46 -8.64 2.47
N ASN A 113 -13.70 -7.42 3.00
CA ASN A 113 -13.10 -6.92 4.23
C ASN A 113 -11.56 -6.88 4.21
N THR A 114 -10.95 -6.83 3.02
CA THR A 114 -9.51 -6.61 2.84
C THR A 114 -9.28 -5.36 2.01
N SER A 115 -8.06 -4.81 2.11
CA SER A 115 -7.70 -3.57 1.41
C SER A 115 -6.76 -3.80 0.23
N GLY A 116 -6.42 -5.04 -0.11
CA GLY A 116 -5.55 -5.26 -1.27
C GLY A 116 -5.20 -6.72 -1.50
N ILE A 117 -4.45 -6.93 -2.59
CA ILE A 117 -4.06 -8.25 -3.07
C ILE A 117 -2.65 -8.23 -3.67
N LYS A 118 -1.97 -9.35 -3.56
CA LYS A 118 -0.66 -9.59 -4.14
C LYS A 118 -0.78 -10.27 -5.51
N ILE A 119 -0.22 -9.64 -6.53
CA ILE A 119 -0.10 -10.20 -7.88
C ILE A 119 1.27 -10.86 -7.99
N ARG A 120 1.29 -12.15 -8.30
CA ARG A 120 2.51 -12.94 -8.40
C ARG A 120 2.99 -13.04 -9.84
N VAL A 121 4.30 -12.95 -10.01
CA VAL A 121 4.99 -13.07 -11.30
C VAL A 121 6.20 -13.98 -11.12
N VAL A 122 6.45 -14.81 -12.13
CA VAL A 122 7.71 -15.55 -12.27
C VAL A 122 8.56 -14.82 -13.30
N LEU A 123 9.78 -14.49 -12.94
CA LEU A 123 10.74 -13.80 -13.78
C LEU A 123 11.84 -14.79 -14.19
N ASN A 124 12.03 -14.94 -15.49
CA ASN A 124 13.06 -15.82 -16.05
C ASN A 124 14.35 -15.04 -16.32
N LYS A 125 15.45 -15.76 -16.58
CA LYS A 125 16.72 -15.16 -16.98
C LYS A 125 16.55 -14.39 -18.27
N VAL A 126 17.05 -13.15 -18.30
CA VAL A 126 17.17 -12.35 -19.52
C VAL A 126 18.63 -12.19 -19.91
N THR A 127 18.92 -12.02 -21.20
CA THR A 127 20.27 -11.81 -21.74
C THR A 127 20.62 -10.34 -21.96
N ALA A 128 19.60 -9.48 -21.92
CA ALA A 128 19.73 -8.03 -21.97
C ALA A 128 18.66 -7.41 -21.04
N GLN A 129 18.84 -6.17 -20.65
CA GLN A 129 17.84 -5.47 -19.82
C GLN A 129 16.48 -5.44 -20.53
N LYS A 130 15.44 -5.85 -19.80
CA LYS A 130 14.05 -5.87 -20.25
C LYS A 130 13.16 -5.11 -19.27
N LYS A 131 12.04 -4.60 -19.76
CA LYS A 131 11.01 -3.96 -18.94
C LYS A 131 9.68 -4.71 -19.07
N LEU A 132 9.07 -5.07 -17.94
CA LEU A 132 7.70 -5.53 -17.85
C LEU A 132 6.89 -4.42 -17.22
N ILE A 133 5.98 -3.83 -17.98
CA ILE A 133 5.13 -2.71 -17.56
C ILE A 133 3.70 -3.21 -17.44
N ILE A 134 3.09 -2.99 -16.28
CA ILE A 134 1.74 -3.45 -15.97
C ILE A 134 0.91 -2.24 -15.57
N ASN A 135 -0.25 -2.09 -16.19
CA ASN A 135 -1.19 -1.00 -15.95
C ASN A 135 -2.48 -1.52 -15.32
N LEU A 136 -2.93 -0.88 -14.25
CA LEU A 136 -4.29 -1.01 -13.75
C LEU A 136 -5.26 -0.32 -14.71
N THR A 137 -6.33 -1.00 -15.05
CA THR A 137 -7.40 -0.47 -15.90
C THR A 137 -8.69 -0.20 -15.13
N GLY A 138 -8.68 -0.48 -13.83
CA GLY A 138 -9.83 -0.33 -12.95
C GLY A 138 -10.55 -1.65 -12.70
N GLY A 139 -11.83 -1.55 -12.40
CA GLY A 139 -12.65 -2.73 -12.12
C GLY A 139 -14.06 -2.35 -11.74
N ASP A 140 -14.79 -3.27 -11.10
CA ASP A 140 -16.15 -2.99 -10.64
C ASP A 140 -16.14 -1.93 -9.54
N LYS A 141 -16.68 -0.75 -9.85
CA LYS A 141 -16.82 0.40 -8.94
C LYS A 141 -15.51 0.97 -8.40
N VAL A 142 -14.39 0.73 -9.07
CA VAL A 142 -13.09 1.28 -8.72
C VAL A 142 -12.38 1.79 -9.97
N THR A 143 -11.67 2.92 -9.84
CA THR A 143 -10.89 3.52 -10.91
C THR A 143 -9.40 3.50 -10.57
N PRO A 144 -8.48 3.44 -11.55
CA PRO A 144 -7.06 3.49 -11.27
C PRO A 144 -6.65 4.86 -10.73
N SER A 145 -5.80 4.88 -9.70
CA SER A 145 -5.14 6.10 -9.22
C SER A 145 -4.28 6.69 -10.34
N ALA A 146 -4.41 7.99 -10.58
CA ALA A 146 -3.67 8.67 -11.65
C ALA A 146 -2.15 8.50 -11.53
N ASN A 147 -1.61 8.52 -10.30
CA ASN A 147 -0.18 8.52 -10.03
C ASN A 147 0.43 7.11 -9.87
N PHE A 148 -0.37 6.12 -9.47
CA PHE A 148 0.13 4.80 -9.08
C PHE A 148 -0.55 3.65 -9.84
N LYS A 149 -1.05 3.91 -11.04
CA LYS A 149 -1.71 2.90 -11.89
C LYS A 149 -0.76 2.03 -12.69
N THR A 150 0.52 2.38 -12.77
CA THR A 150 1.52 1.69 -13.57
C THR A 150 2.60 1.11 -12.68
N PHE A 151 2.95 -0.16 -12.87
CA PHE A 151 4.08 -0.82 -12.21
C PHE A 151 5.09 -1.32 -13.23
N THR A 152 6.38 -1.09 -12.98
CA THR A 152 7.45 -1.50 -13.89
C THR A 152 8.46 -2.40 -13.18
N PHE A 153 8.63 -3.62 -13.69
CA PHE A 153 9.80 -4.43 -13.39
C PHE A 153 10.89 -4.12 -14.41
N THR A 154 12.09 -3.79 -13.92
CA THR A 154 13.31 -3.72 -14.73
C THR A 154 14.09 -5.01 -14.47
N LEU A 155 14.18 -5.87 -15.48
CA LEU A 155 14.86 -7.16 -15.43
C LEU A 155 16.29 -6.95 -15.94
N ASN A 156 17.28 -7.27 -15.13
CA ASN A 156 18.69 -7.22 -15.49
C ASN A 156 19.23 -8.65 -15.67
N PRO A 157 20.18 -8.87 -16.61
CA PRO A 157 20.89 -10.14 -16.78
C PRO A 157 21.57 -10.61 -15.51
#